data_4e655b3a1944a326d4057564b55c7d86
#
_entry.id   4e655b3a1944a326d4057564b55c7d86
#
_cell.length_a   1.000
_cell.length_b   1.000
_cell.length_c   1.000
_cell.angle_alpha   90.00
_cell.angle_beta   90.00
_cell.angle_gamma   90.00
#
_symmetry.space_group_name_H-M   'P 1'
#
loop_
_entity.id
_entity.type
_entity.pdbx_description
1 polymer ?
#
loop_
_entity_poly.entity_id
_entity_poly.type
_entity_poly.pdbx_seq_one_letter_code
_entity_poly.pdbx_strand_id
1 'polypeptide(L)'
;MNSAVELPVQKQLEAYNARDIDEFMRWWADDCQYFAFPSTLLARNALEIRERHIERFKEPDLHGQLLSRIILEDMVIDHETVTRNFPEGRGEVDVVCIYEVARSKIAKAWFKIGKPRIL
;
A
#
# COMPACT_ATOMS: atom_id res chain seq x y z
N MET A 1 21.01 -2.40 -7.47
CA MET A 1 20.35 -2.81 -6.27
C MET A 1 20.23 -1.66 -5.32
N ASN A 2 19.05 -1.40 -4.82
CA ASN A 2 18.87 -0.29 -3.94
C ASN A 2 17.89 -0.65 -2.81
N SER A 3 18.41 -1.32 -1.83
CA SER A 3 17.61 -1.81 -0.72
C SER A 3 17.15 -0.69 0.20
N ALA A 4 17.84 0.46 0.24
CA ALA A 4 17.47 1.54 1.17
C ALA A 4 16.13 2.18 0.79
N VAL A 5 15.88 2.40 -0.49
CA VAL A 5 14.61 2.95 -0.96
C VAL A 5 13.51 1.87 -0.98
N GLU A 6 13.88 0.67 -1.36
CA GLU A 6 12.95 -0.46 -1.48
C GLU A 6 12.47 -0.95 -0.12
N LEU A 7 13.32 -0.88 0.91
CA LEU A 7 13.08 -1.53 2.19
C LEU A 7 11.73 -1.18 2.83
N PRO A 8 11.38 0.11 3.03
CA PRO A 8 10.11 0.41 3.67
C PRO A 8 8.91 -0.06 2.85
N VAL A 9 9.02 -0.05 1.52
CA VAL A 9 7.94 -0.50 0.65
C VAL A 9 7.77 -2.02 0.75
N GLN A 10 8.87 -2.77 0.73
CA GLN A 10 8.83 -4.22 0.87
C GLN A 10 8.30 -4.63 2.25
N LYS A 11 8.77 -3.97 3.30
CA LYS A 11 8.39 -4.31 4.66
C LYS A 11 6.92 -4.00 4.96
N GLN A 12 6.39 -2.87 4.44
CA GLN A 12 4.98 -2.58 4.64
C GLN A 12 4.09 -3.57 3.87
N LEU A 13 4.54 -4.07 2.72
CA LEU A 13 3.80 -5.09 1.99
C LEU A 13 3.74 -6.40 2.78
N GLU A 14 4.87 -6.81 3.36
CA GLU A 14 4.90 -8.02 4.20
C GLU A 14 3.96 -7.88 5.41
N ALA A 15 3.99 -6.71 6.06
CA ALA A 15 3.12 -6.45 7.20
C ALA A 15 1.64 -6.37 6.80
N TYR A 16 1.35 -5.80 5.63
CA TYR A 16 0.00 -5.78 5.06
C TYR A 16 -0.52 -7.21 4.89
N ASN A 17 0.29 -8.07 4.30
CA ASN A 17 -0.10 -9.47 4.07
C ASN A 17 -0.22 -10.25 5.37
N ALA A 18 0.52 -9.88 6.41
CA ALA A 18 0.38 -10.47 7.74
C ALA A 18 -0.76 -9.83 8.53
N ARG A 19 -1.36 -8.76 8.04
CA ARG A 19 -2.38 -7.96 8.72
C ARG A 19 -1.90 -7.50 10.10
N ASP A 20 -0.63 -7.08 10.16
CA ASP A 20 0.00 -6.60 11.38
C ASP A 20 0.07 -5.08 11.32
N ILE A 21 -0.90 -4.44 11.98
CA ILE A 21 -1.06 -2.99 11.86
C ILE A 21 0.14 -2.22 12.45
N ASP A 22 0.69 -2.67 13.56
CA ASP A 22 1.80 -1.96 14.18
C ASP A 22 3.07 -2.06 13.34
N GLU A 23 3.36 -3.24 12.81
CA GLU A 23 4.51 -3.42 11.92
C GLU A 23 4.31 -2.66 10.61
N PHE A 24 3.09 -2.68 10.06
CA PHE A 24 2.76 -1.94 8.85
C PHE A 24 3.05 -0.45 9.01
N MET A 25 2.62 0.14 10.13
CA MET A 25 2.76 1.58 10.35
C MET A 25 4.19 2.03 10.62
N ARG A 26 5.08 1.12 10.99
CA ARG A 26 6.50 1.47 11.22
C ARG A 26 7.16 2.09 10.01
N TRP A 27 6.67 1.79 8.80
CA TRP A 27 7.33 2.17 7.56
C TRP A 27 6.75 3.42 6.91
N TRP A 28 5.77 4.06 7.56
CA TRP A 28 5.11 5.26 7.07
C TRP A 28 5.55 6.47 7.91
N ALA A 29 5.90 7.56 7.24
CA ALA A 29 6.27 8.79 7.95
C ALA A 29 5.05 9.38 8.67
N ASP A 30 5.30 10.09 9.78
CA ASP A 30 4.20 10.66 10.57
C ASP A 30 3.31 11.59 9.76
N ASP A 31 3.92 12.36 8.86
CA ASP A 31 3.22 13.32 8.00
C ASP A 31 2.95 12.78 6.60
N CYS A 32 2.99 11.47 6.42
CA CYS A 32 2.78 10.84 5.13
C CYS A 32 1.41 11.18 4.56
N GLN A 33 1.36 11.49 3.28
CA GLN A 33 0.14 11.75 2.55
C GLN A 33 -0.18 10.57 1.62
N TYR A 34 -1.46 10.21 1.54
CA TYR A 34 -1.94 9.00 0.89
C TYR A 34 -3.05 9.42 -0.07
N PHE A 35 -2.85 9.17 -1.36
CA PHE A 35 -3.73 9.69 -2.41
C PHE A 35 -4.34 8.57 -3.25
N ALA A 36 -5.57 8.80 -3.72
CA ALA A 36 -6.03 8.14 -4.93
C ALA A 36 -5.42 8.90 -6.11
N PHE A 37 -4.81 8.18 -7.04
CA PHE A 37 -4.16 8.79 -8.19
C PHE A 37 -5.19 9.53 -9.06
N PRO A 38 -4.94 10.74 -9.59
CA PRO A 38 -3.65 11.43 -9.50
C PRO A 38 -3.49 12.34 -8.27
N SER A 39 -4.58 12.77 -7.60
CA SER A 39 -4.41 13.81 -6.59
C SER A 39 -5.52 13.91 -5.54
N THR A 40 -6.37 12.89 -5.40
CA THR A 40 -7.42 12.93 -4.38
C THR A 40 -6.84 12.46 -3.04
N LEU A 41 -6.76 13.37 -2.07
CA LEU A 41 -6.22 13.05 -0.75
C LEU A 41 -7.20 12.15 0.00
N LEU A 42 -6.74 10.97 0.40
CA LEU A 42 -7.52 10.00 1.17
C LEU A 42 -7.11 9.96 2.64
N ALA A 43 -5.84 10.24 2.94
CA ALA A 43 -5.34 10.32 4.30
C ALA A 43 -4.18 11.32 4.32
N ARG A 44 -4.15 12.21 5.30
CA ARG A 44 -3.21 13.31 5.35
C ARG A 44 -2.03 13.08 6.29
N ASN A 45 -2.05 11.99 7.05
CA ASN A 45 -0.98 11.66 7.99
C ASN A 45 -1.06 10.18 8.37
N ALA A 46 -0.05 9.73 9.13
CA ALA A 46 0.05 8.33 9.53
C ALA A 46 -1.15 7.87 10.36
N LEU A 47 -1.68 8.73 11.22
CA LEU A 47 -2.83 8.36 12.05
C LEU A 47 -4.03 7.99 11.17
N GLU A 48 -4.32 8.78 10.14
CA GLU A 48 -5.44 8.49 9.24
C GLU A 48 -5.17 7.25 8.39
N ILE A 49 -3.92 7.02 7.99
CA ILE A 49 -3.56 5.79 7.27
C ILE A 49 -3.79 4.58 8.16
N ARG A 50 -3.42 4.66 9.43
CA ARG A 50 -3.65 3.58 10.40
C ARG A 50 -5.14 3.27 10.54
N GLU A 51 -5.96 4.29 10.68
CA GLU A 51 -7.42 4.11 10.83
C GLU A 51 -8.02 3.38 9.63
N ARG A 52 -7.61 3.76 8.41
CA ARG A 52 -8.06 3.08 7.20
C ARG A 52 -7.68 1.59 7.21
N HIS A 53 -6.47 1.29 7.62
CA HIS A 53 -5.94 -0.07 7.52
C HIS A 53 -6.38 -0.96 8.67
N ILE A 54 -6.73 -0.41 9.83
CA ILE A 54 -7.39 -1.19 10.88
C ILE A 54 -8.66 -1.83 10.32
N GLU A 55 -9.46 -1.07 9.57
CA GLU A 55 -10.66 -1.62 8.94
C GLU A 55 -10.34 -2.61 7.82
N ARG A 56 -9.37 -2.25 6.96
CA ARG A 56 -8.97 -3.09 5.84
C ARG A 56 -8.45 -4.46 6.31
N PHE A 57 -7.70 -4.48 7.40
CA PHE A 57 -7.08 -5.70 7.90
C PHE A 57 -8.08 -6.68 8.53
N LYS A 58 -9.35 -6.29 8.67
CA LYS A 58 -10.41 -7.21 9.09
C LYS A 58 -10.87 -8.14 7.98
N GLU A 59 -10.51 -7.87 6.73
CA GLU A 59 -10.89 -8.73 5.61
C GLU A 59 -10.09 -10.04 5.68
N PRO A 60 -10.76 -11.20 5.74
CA PRO A 60 -10.06 -12.47 5.98
C PRO A 60 -9.18 -12.93 4.81
N ASP A 61 -9.50 -12.53 3.58
CA ASP A 61 -8.77 -12.98 2.40
C ASP A 61 -7.84 -11.90 1.85
N LEU A 62 -7.62 -10.82 2.58
CA LEU A 62 -6.77 -9.72 2.13
C LEU A 62 -5.36 -10.19 1.84
N HIS A 63 -4.88 -9.95 0.62
CA HIS A 63 -3.52 -10.31 0.23
C HIS A 63 -3.09 -9.49 -0.98
N GLY A 64 -1.92 -8.86 -0.88
CA GLY A 64 -1.30 -8.18 -2.02
C GLY A 64 -0.20 -9.02 -2.62
N GLN A 65 -0.33 -9.36 -3.90
CA GLN A 65 0.69 -10.09 -4.63
C GLN A 65 1.44 -9.13 -5.53
N LEU A 66 2.74 -8.99 -5.28
CA LEU A 66 3.60 -8.15 -6.10
C LEU A 66 3.86 -8.83 -7.43
N LEU A 67 3.54 -8.15 -8.54
CA LEU A 67 3.79 -8.65 -9.89
C LEU A 67 5.08 -8.08 -10.47
N SER A 68 5.33 -6.79 -10.26
CA SER A 68 6.54 -6.15 -10.74
C SER A 68 6.82 -4.89 -9.92
N ARG A 69 8.08 -4.47 -9.89
CA ARG A 69 8.54 -3.30 -9.15
C ARG A 69 9.55 -2.53 -9.95
N ILE A 70 9.40 -1.21 -9.98
CA ILE A 70 10.36 -0.30 -10.60
C ILE A 70 10.87 0.63 -9.51
N ILE A 71 12.19 0.82 -9.47
CA ILE A 71 12.82 1.73 -8.52
C ILE A 71 13.55 2.79 -9.32
N LEU A 72 13.26 4.05 -9.05
CA LEU A 72 13.91 5.19 -9.69
C LEU A 72 14.10 6.27 -8.65
N GLU A 73 15.35 6.59 -8.33
CA GLU A 73 15.73 7.59 -7.34
C GLU A 73 15.06 7.28 -6.00
N ASP A 74 14.22 8.17 -5.49
CA ASP A 74 13.50 8.01 -4.23
C ASP A 74 12.11 7.40 -4.40
N MET A 75 11.78 6.90 -5.59
CA MET A 75 10.45 6.36 -5.88
C MET A 75 10.48 4.86 -6.08
N VAL A 76 9.43 4.20 -5.61
CA VAL A 76 9.16 2.79 -5.88
C VAL A 76 7.77 2.71 -6.48
N ILE A 77 7.63 2.01 -7.60
CA ILE A 77 6.35 1.80 -8.26
C ILE A 77 6.09 0.30 -8.31
N ASP A 78 5.04 -0.12 -7.62
CA ASP A 78 4.64 -1.53 -7.57
C ASP A 78 3.38 -1.75 -8.40
N HIS A 79 3.38 -2.81 -9.18
CA HIS A 79 2.16 -3.34 -9.78
C HIS A 79 1.77 -4.59 -9.00
N GLU A 80 0.56 -4.59 -8.46
CA GLU A 80 0.08 -5.67 -7.58
C GLU A 80 -1.28 -6.15 -8.01
N THR A 81 -1.59 -7.41 -7.70
CA THR A 81 -2.96 -7.91 -7.67
C THR A 81 -3.34 -8.11 -6.21
N VAL A 82 -4.42 -7.45 -5.78
CA VAL A 82 -4.85 -7.49 -4.39
C VAL A 82 -6.15 -8.29 -4.30
N THR A 83 -6.13 -9.31 -3.45
CA THR A 83 -7.33 -10.09 -3.12
C THR A 83 -8.08 -9.37 -2.01
N ARG A 84 -9.36 -9.17 -2.18
CA ARG A 84 -10.23 -8.43 -1.28
C ARG A 84 -11.52 -9.17 -1.05
N ASN A 85 -12.20 -8.83 0.05
CA ASN A 85 -13.56 -9.28 0.30
C ASN A 85 -14.51 -8.13 -0.03
N PHE A 86 -15.14 -8.22 -1.20
CA PHE A 86 -16.12 -7.23 -1.66
C PHE A 86 -17.51 -7.64 -1.19
N PRO A 87 -18.51 -6.72 -1.22
CA PRO A 87 -19.89 -7.10 -0.88
C PRO A 87 -20.44 -8.25 -1.72
N GLU A 88 -20.00 -8.35 -2.99
CA GLU A 88 -20.42 -9.41 -3.90
C GLU A 88 -19.70 -10.74 -3.67
N GLY A 89 -18.60 -10.73 -2.91
CA GLY A 89 -17.81 -11.91 -2.62
C GLY A 89 -16.31 -11.64 -2.74
N ARG A 90 -15.53 -12.71 -2.61
CA ARG A 90 -14.08 -12.59 -2.75
C ARG A 90 -13.72 -12.25 -4.18
N GLY A 91 -12.83 -11.31 -4.36
CA GLY A 91 -12.41 -10.87 -5.68
C GLY A 91 -10.97 -10.38 -5.70
N GLU A 92 -10.54 -9.94 -6.87
CA GLU A 92 -9.22 -9.38 -7.10
C GLU A 92 -9.31 -8.04 -7.78
N VAL A 93 -8.33 -7.19 -7.51
CA VAL A 93 -8.21 -5.91 -8.19
C VAL A 93 -6.73 -5.64 -8.45
N ASP A 94 -6.42 -5.15 -9.66
CA ASP A 94 -5.05 -4.74 -9.97
C ASP A 94 -4.85 -3.31 -9.49
N VAL A 95 -3.68 -3.07 -8.91
CA VAL A 95 -3.35 -1.76 -8.33
C VAL A 95 -1.94 -1.39 -8.76
N VAL A 96 -1.77 -0.13 -9.17
CA VAL A 96 -0.44 0.45 -9.30
C VAL A 96 -0.23 1.35 -8.09
N CYS A 97 0.82 1.06 -7.33
CA CYS A 97 1.14 1.76 -6.09
C CYS A 97 2.42 2.56 -6.33
N ILE A 98 2.37 3.87 -6.12
CA ILE A 98 3.52 4.74 -6.30
C ILE A 98 3.90 5.27 -4.93
N TYR A 99 5.16 5.04 -4.53
CA TYR A 99 5.66 5.45 -3.22
C TYR A 99 6.84 6.40 -3.39
N GLU A 100 6.85 7.48 -2.62
CA GLU A 100 8.01 8.34 -2.47
C GLU A 100 8.59 8.10 -1.09
N VAL A 101 9.88 7.73 -1.05
CA VAL A 101 10.56 7.33 0.19
C VAL A 101 11.54 8.41 0.61
N ALA A 102 11.51 8.78 1.86
CA ALA A 102 12.45 9.74 2.45
C ALA A 102 12.77 9.30 3.88
N ARG A 103 14.05 9.36 4.24
CA ARG A 103 14.52 9.04 5.59
C ARG A 103 14.07 7.65 6.05
N SER A 104 14.14 6.69 5.12
CA SER A 104 13.84 5.28 5.36
C SER A 104 12.36 5.01 5.67
N LYS A 105 11.47 5.93 5.30
CA LYS A 105 10.02 5.76 5.46
C LYS A 105 9.29 6.26 4.22
N ILE A 106 8.05 5.81 4.06
CA ILE A 106 7.20 6.25 2.96
C ILE A 106 6.66 7.63 3.32
N ALA A 107 7.01 8.63 2.52
CA ALA A 107 6.61 10.03 2.72
C ALA A 107 5.33 10.39 1.99
N LYS A 108 5.09 9.78 0.82
CA LYS A 108 3.87 9.96 0.04
C LYS A 108 3.55 8.68 -0.71
N ALA A 109 2.28 8.44 -0.94
CA ALA A 109 1.84 7.28 -1.72
C ALA A 109 0.63 7.62 -2.56
N TRP A 110 0.58 7.08 -3.79
CA TRP A 110 -0.53 7.23 -4.73
C TRP A 110 -0.93 5.85 -5.21
N PHE A 111 -2.25 5.63 -5.35
CA PHE A 111 -2.78 4.34 -5.75
C PHE A 111 -3.74 4.51 -6.91
N LYS A 112 -3.45 3.83 -8.02
CA LYS A 112 -4.37 3.70 -9.13
C LYS A 112 -4.98 2.31 -9.08
N ILE A 113 -6.28 2.25 -8.85
CA ILE A 113 -6.99 0.99 -8.62
C ILE A 113 -7.78 0.64 -9.87
N GLY A 114 -7.62 -0.59 -10.34
CA GLY A 114 -8.32 -1.08 -11.50
C GLY A 114 -9.73 -1.55 -11.17
N LYS A 115 -10.34 -2.24 -12.14
CA LYS A 115 -11.70 -2.72 -12.01
C LYS A 115 -11.71 -4.06 -11.27
N PRO A 116 -12.55 -4.23 -10.24
CA PRO A 116 -12.60 -5.51 -9.51
C PRO A 116 -13.10 -6.67 -10.38
N ARG A 117 -12.56 -7.83 -10.10
CA ARG A 117 -13.00 -9.11 -10.69
C ARG A 117 -13.47 -10.00 -9.54
N ILE A 118 -14.74 -10.37 -9.55
CA ILE A 118 -15.28 -11.27 -8.52
C ILE A 118 -14.94 -12.71 -8.90
N LEU A 119 -14.42 -13.47 -7.96
CA LEU A 119 -13.97 -14.85 -8.17
C LEU A 119 -15.08 -15.87 -7.96
#